data_cdce2975a6fb07b91caef516aeaf8e59
#
_entry.id   cdce2975a6fb07b91caef516aeaf8e59
#
_cell.length_a   1.000
_cell.length_b   1.000
_cell.length_c   1.000
_cell.angle_alpha   90.00
_cell.angle_beta   90.00
_cell.angle_gamma   90.00
#
_symmetry.space_group_name_H-M   'P 1'
#
loop_
_entity.id
_entity.type
_entity.pdbx_description
1 polymer ?
#
loop_
_entity_poly.entity_id
_entity_poly.type
_entity_poly.pdbx_seq_one_letter_code
_entity_poly.pdbx_strand_id
1 'polypeptide(L)'
;DRDGMFDADPRNNPDAQLIYEARADDPQLDAVAGGSAGALGRGGMQTKLRAARLAARSGGHTVIVGGRIERVLDRLRAGERLGTLLTPDRSRKAARKQWLAGHLQMRGTLVLDDGAVKAVSQDHKSLLPVGVKAVQGSFRRGEMVVCVDQGGREVARGLVNYSALEAQKILGQPTDAIEALLGYVDGPELVHRDNLVLV
;
A
#
# COMPACT_ATOMS: atom_id res chain seq x y z
N ASP A 1 -3.12 29.93 -3.15
CA ASP A 1 -3.44 30.05 -1.74
C ASP A 1 -4.95 30.02 -1.52
N ARG A 2 -5.52 28.83 -1.58
CA ARG A 2 -6.95 28.60 -1.43
C ARG A 2 -7.18 27.56 -0.36
N ASP A 3 -8.33 27.62 0.28
CA ASP A 3 -8.68 26.75 1.40
C ASP A 3 -8.95 25.31 0.99
N GLY A 4 -9.00 24.99 -0.31
CA GLY A 4 -9.20 23.65 -0.85
C GLY A 4 -9.51 23.67 -2.35
N MET A 5 -10.17 22.63 -2.85
CA MET A 5 -10.73 22.56 -4.21
C MET A 5 -12.17 23.09 -4.21
N PHE A 6 -12.53 23.83 -5.24
CA PHE A 6 -13.87 24.35 -5.45
C PHE A 6 -14.48 23.71 -6.71
N ASP A 7 -15.79 23.68 -6.79
CA ASP A 7 -16.54 23.17 -7.95
C ASP A 7 -16.42 24.05 -9.21
N ALA A 8 -16.00 25.30 -9.03
CA ALA A 8 -15.64 26.24 -10.08
C ALA A 8 -14.45 27.11 -9.63
N ASP A 9 -13.87 27.89 -10.56
CA ASP A 9 -12.82 28.85 -10.16
C ASP A 9 -13.42 30.05 -9.43
N PRO A 10 -13.22 30.20 -8.10
CA PRO A 10 -13.81 31.32 -7.33
C PRO A 10 -13.29 32.70 -7.72
N ARG A 11 -12.29 32.83 -8.62
CA ARG A 11 -11.89 34.12 -9.21
C ARG A 11 -12.89 34.58 -10.24
N ASN A 12 -13.52 33.63 -10.93
CA ASN A 12 -14.43 33.88 -12.05
C ASN A 12 -15.87 33.56 -11.66
N ASN A 13 -16.10 32.84 -10.58
CA ASN A 13 -17.43 32.49 -10.09
C ASN A 13 -17.50 32.74 -8.56
N PRO A 14 -18.16 33.82 -8.12
CA PRO A 14 -18.34 34.12 -6.70
C PRO A 14 -19.14 33.08 -5.93
N ASP A 15 -20.00 32.32 -6.64
CA ASP A 15 -20.86 31.27 -6.03
C ASP A 15 -20.16 29.90 -5.95
N ALA A 16 -18.87 29.83 -6.32
CA ALA A 16 -18.10 28.60 -6.27
C ALA A 16 -18.05 28.03 -4.85
N GLN A 17 -18.42 26.75 -4.70
CA GLN A 17 -18.49 26.06 -3.42
C GLN A 17 -17.27 25.20 -3.18
N LEU A 18 -16.83 25.13 -1.92
CA LEU A 18 -15.74 24.25 -1.51
C LEU A 18 -16.19 22.79 -1.55
N ILE A 19 -15.44 21.95 -2.23
CA ILE A 19 -15.60 20.50 -2.23
C ILE A 19 -14.97 19.96 -0.94
N TYR A 20 -15.76 19.55 0.03
CA TYR A 20 -15.25 19.03 1.30
C TYR A 20 -14.65 17.64 1.18
N GLU A 21 -15.24 16.79 0.34
CA GLU A 21 -14.79 15.42 0.14
C GLU A 21 -15.11 14.95 -1.28
N ALA A 22 -14.15 14.24 -1.89
CA ALA A 22 -14.33 13.58 -3.19
C ALA A 22 -13.41 12.36 -3.29
N ARG A 23 -13.70 11.47 -4.23
CA ARG A 23 -12.76 10.41 -4.60
C ARG A 23 -11.62 10.99 -5.44
N ALA A 24 -10.39 10.60 -5.16
CA ALA A 24 -9.22 11.13 -5.88
C ALA A 24 -9.25 10.81 -7.39
N ASP A 25 -9.91 9.71 -7.77
CA ASP A 25 -10.06 9.25 -9.16
C ASP A 25 -11.29 9.83 -9.88
N ASP A 26 -12.12 10.65 -9.23
CA ASP A 26 -13.27 11.28 -9.84
C ASP A 26 -12.87 12.13 -11.05
N PRO A 27 -13.39 11.84 -12.27
CA PRO A 27 -13.06 12.57 -13.48
C PRO A 27 -13.52 14.05 -13.44
N GLN A 28 -14.56 14.36 -12.65
CA GLN A 28 -15.06 15.73 -12.52
C GLN A 28 -14.02 16.68 -11.93
N LEU A 29 -13.10 16.16 -11.11
CA LEU A 29 -12.03 16.95 -10.52
C LEU A 29 -11.03 17.49 -11.56
N ASP A 30 -10.88 16.85 -12.71
CA ASP A 30 -10.01 17.35 -13.79
C ASP A 30 -10.55 18.62 -14.40
N ALA A 31 -11.87 18.72 -14.57
CA ALA A 31 -12.52 19.90 -15.11
C ALA A 31 -12.32 21.14 -14.21
N VAL A 32 -12.46 20.95 -12.90
CA VAL A 32 -12.30 22.05 -11.93
C VAL A 32 -10.83 22.37 -11.62
N ALA A 33 -9.93 21.41 -11.77
CA ALA A 33 -8.49 21.60 -11.58
C ALA A 33 -7.83 22.32 -12.78
N GLY A 34 -8.40 22.22 -13.98
CA GLY A 34 -7.80 22.71 -15.22
C GLY A 34 -7.80 24.25 -15.37
N GLY A 35 -8.71 24.95 -14.68
CA GLY A 35 -8.85 26.41 -14.79
C GLY A 35 -7.84 27.24 -13.98
N SER A 36 -6.98 26.65 -13.18
CA SER A 36 -6.18 27.36 -12.16
C SER A 36 -4.69 27.52 -12.49
N ALA A 37 -4.26 27.40 -13.74
CA ALA A 37 -2.88 27.69 -14.14
C ALA A 37 -2.60 29.20 -14.06
N GLY A 38 -2.33 29.70 -12.86
CA GLY A 38 -1.77 31.04 -12.67
C GLY A 38 -0.37 31.14 -13.26
N ALA A 39 -0.06 32.25 -13.93
CA ALA A 39 1.17 32.50 -14.68
C ALA A 39 2.49 32.44 -13.84
N LEU A 40 2.42 32.26 -12.53
CA LEU A 40 3.58 32.31 -11.61
C LEU A 40 3.80 31.08 -10.70
N GLY A 41 3.01 30.00 -10.81
CA GLY A 41 3.07 28.87 -9.87
C GLY A 41 3.47 27.57 -10.54
N ARG A 42 4.66 27.01 -10.22
CA ARG A 42 5.05 25.64 -10.50
C ARG A 42 4.28 24.63 -9.64
N GLY A 43 2.95 24.60 -9.65
CA GLY A 43 2.18 23.70 -8.81
C GLY A 43 0.70 24.05 -8.72
N GLY A 44 0.03 24.11 -9.86
CA GLY A 44 -1.42 24.34 -9.91
C GLY A 44 -2.21 23.22 -9.23
N MET A 45 -3.53 23.38 -9.13
CA MET A 45 -4.44 22.39 -8.56
C MET A 45 -4.30 21.02 -9.22
N GLN A 46 -4.05 20.97 -10.54
CA GLN A 46 -3.76 19.73 -11.27
C GLN A 46 -2.56 18.93 -10.70
N THR A 47 -1.48 19.63 -10.29
CA THR A 47 -0.32 18.96 -9.71
C THR A 47 -0.65 18.34 -8.36
N LYS A 48 -1.45 19.03 -7.53
CA LYS A 48 -1.94 18.52 -6.26
C LYS A 48 -2.87 17.31 -6.46
N LEU A 49 -3.77 17.38 -7.45
CA LEU A 49 -4.65 16.27 -7.79
C LEU A 49 -3.87 15.04 -8.29
N ARG A 50 -2.83 15.23 -9.12
CA ARG A 50 -1.93 14.14 -9.53
C ARG A 50 -1.24 13.49 -8.33
N ALA A 51 -0.71 14.29 -7.40
CA ALA A 51 -0.09 13.77 -6.18
C ALA A 51 -1.09 13.01 -5.31
N ALA A 52 -2.31 13.52 -5.16
CA ALA A 52 -3.38 12.83 -4.45
C ALA A 52 -3.77 11.50 -5.09
N ARG A 53 -3.85 11.44 -6.43
CA ARG A 53 -4.09 10.19 -7.17
C ARG A 53 -2.98 9.18 -6.98
N LEU A 54 -1.73 9.64 -6.94
CA LEU A 54 -0.59 8.76 -6.66
C LEU A 54 -0.66 8.19 -5.24
N ALA A 55 -0.96 9.02 -4.24
CA ALA A 55 -1.18 8.59 -2.87
C ALA A 55 -2.37 7.61 -2.75
N ALA A 56 -3.47 7.88 -3.47
CA ALA A 56 -4.66 7.04 -3.49
C ALA A 56 -4.39 5.63 -4.05
N ARG A 57 -3.45 5.47 -5.01
CA ARG A 57 -3.01 4.15 -5.50
C ARG A 57 -2.45 3.27 -4.40
N SER A 58 -1.85 3.87 -3.37
CA SER A 58 -1.34 3.18 -2.18
C SER A 58 -2.34 3.16 -1.02
N GLY A 59 -3.61 3.52 -1.28
CA GLY A 59 -4.67 3.61 -0.26
C GLY A 59 -4.49 4.77 0.70
N GLY A 60 -3.71 5.78 0.34
CA GLY A 60 -3.51 7.00 1.12
C GLY A 60 -4.62 8.02 0.86
N HIS A 61 -5.07 8.69 1.92
CA HIS A 61 -5.93 9.87 1.84
C HIS A 61 -5.06 11.11 1.68
N THR A 62 -5.58 12.13 0.98
CA THR A 62 -4.90 13.42 0.81
C THR A 62 -5.84 14.55 1.20
N VAL A 63 -5.37 15.47 2.02
CA VAL A 63 -6.11 16.71 2.31
C VAL A 63 -5.44 17.87 1.58
N ILE A 64 -6.20 18.60 0.77
CA ILE A 64 -5.79 19.86 0.15
C ILE A 64 -6.39 20.98 0.98
N VAL A 65 -5.54 21.77 1.62
CA VAL A 65 -5.95 22.81 2.57
C VAL A 65 -5.07 24.05 2.44
N GLY A 66 -5.59 25.22 2.79
CA GLY A 66 -4.85 26.48 2.80
C GLY A 66 -3.73 26.48 3.83
N GLY A 67 -2.49 26.67 3.38
CA GLY A 67 -1.32 26.69 4.26
C GLY A 67 -1.21 27.91 5.17
N ARG A 68 -2.10 28.92 5.00
CA ARG A 68 -2.15 30.13 5.84
C ARG A 68 -3.12 30.00 7.03
N ILE A 69 -3.87 28.89 7.11
CA ILE A 69 -4.78 28.63 8.22
C ILE A 69 -3.92 28.39 9.47
N GLU A 70 -4.14 29.17 10.51
CA GLU A 70 -3.42 29.05 11.75
C GLU A 70 -3.59 27.66 12.37
N ARG A 71 -2.48 27.04 12.78
CA ARG A 71 -2.43 25.71 13.39
C ARG A 71 -3.16 24.64 12.58
N VAL A 72 -3.11 24.72 11.25
CA VAL A 72 -3.88 23.85 10.34
C VAL A 72 -3.66 22.36 10.61
N LEU A 73 -2.44 21.93 10.92
CA LEU A 73 -2.14 20.52 11.20
C LEU A 73 -2.75 20.05 12.52
N ASP A 74 -2.74 20.89 13.56
CA ASP A 74 -3.35 20.55 14.85
C ASP A 74 -4.86 20.44 14.73
N ARG A 75 -5.47 21.35 13.97
CA ARG A 75 -6.92 21.38 13.71
C ARG A 75 -7.36 20.16 12.91
N LEU A 76 -6.62 19.80 11.86
CA LEU A 76 -6.86 18.56 11.09
C LEU A 76 -6.71 17.32 11.97
N ARG A 77 -5.69 17.28 12.84
CA ARG A 77 -5.47 16.18 13.80
C ARG A 77 -6.61 16.07 14.82
N ALA A 78 -7.21 17.18 15.20
CA ALA A 78 -8.40 17.23 16.06
C ALA A 78 -9.70 16.80 15.35
N GLY A 79 -9.63 16.47 14.05
CA GLY A 79 -10.77 16.03 13.25
C GLY A 79 -11.58 17.17 12.65
N GLU A 80 -11.06 18.40 12.64
CA GLU A 80 -11.75 19.53 12.03
C GLU A 80 -11.80 19.37 10.50
N ARG A 81 -12.96 19.65 9.92
CA ARG A 81 -13.17 19.57 8.46
C ARG A 81 -12.62 20.82 7.80
N LEU A 82 -11.36 20.78 7.39
CA LEU A 82 -10.68 21.87 6.70
C LEU A 82 -10.26 21.42 5.30
N GLY A 83 -10.52 22.27 4.31
CA GLY A 83 -10.12 22.01 2.94
C GLY A 83 -10.90 20.88 2.26
N THR A 84 -10.24 20.19 1.35
CA THR A 84 -10.80 19.08 0.57
C THR A 84 -10.12 17.78 0.92
N LEU A 85 -10.86 16.80 1.40
CA LEU A 85 -10.40 15.43 1.60
C LEU A 85 -10.57 14.64 0.30
N LEU A 86 -9.49 14.14 -0.25
CA LEU A 86 -9.48 13.23 -1.39
C LEU A 86 -9.24 11.80 -0.89
N THR A 87 -10.24 10.95 -1.11
CA THR A 87 -10.25 9.56 -0.62
C THR A 87 -9.83 8.59 -1.73
N PRO A 88 -9.16 7.47 -1.40
CA PRO A 88 -8.87 6.42 -2.37
C PRO A 88 -10.13 5.63 -2.71
N ASP A 89 -10.20 5.10 -3.93
CA ASP A 89 -11.26 4.19 -4.36
C ASP A 89 -11.21 2.81 -3.65
N ARG A 90 -10.00 2.41 -3.22
CA ARG A 90 -9.75 1.08 -2.67
C ARG A 90 -9.26 1.14 -1.24
N SER A 91 -9.60 0.11 -0.47
CA SER A 91 -9.02 -0.05 0.87
C SER A 91 -7.50 -0.13 0.82
N ARG A 92 -6.82 0.32 1.89
CA ARG A 92 -5.35 0.21 2.03
C ARG A 92 -4.82 -1.20 1.74
N LYS A 93 -5.55 -2.23 2.15
CA LYS A 93 -5.17 -3.63 1.93
C LYS A 93 -5.18 -4.01 0.45
N ALA A 94 -6.23 -3.61 -0.29
CA ALA A 94 -6.34 -3.89 -1.72
C ALA A 94 -5.28 -3.12 -2.54
N ALA A 95 -5.05 -1.85 -2.21
CA ALA A 95 -4.03 -1.02 -2.85
C ALA A 95 -2.61 -1.57 -2.59
N ARG A 96 -2.31 -2.00 -1.35
CA ARG A 96 -1.05 -2.64 -0.99
C ARG A 96 -0.82 -3.93 -1.77
N LYS A 97 -1.84 -4.79 -1.87
CA LYS A 97 -1.75 -6.03 -2.64
C LYS A 97 -1.47 -5.76 -4.12
N GLN A 98 -2.12 -4.78 -4.71
CA GLN A 98 -1.88 -4.41 -6.11
C GLN A 98 -0.45 -3.86 -6.33
N TRP A 99 0.06 -3.06 -5.38
CA TRP A 99 1.43 -2.56 -5.42
C TRP A 99 2.45 -3.71 -5.31
N LEU A 100 2.22 -4.67 -4.40
CA LEU A 100 3.04 -5.87 -4.25
C LEU A 100 3.06 -6.71 -5.53
N ALA A 101 1.94 -6.81 -6.25
CA ALA A 101 1.84 -7.61 -7.47
C ALA A 101 2.67 -7.06 -8.63
N GLY A 102 2.87 -5.75 -8.71
CA GLY A 102 3.37 -5.10 -9.93
C GLY A 102 4.75 -4.43 -9.89
N HIS A 103 5.35 -4.20 -8.73
CA HIS A 103 6.43 -3.20 -8.64
C HIS A 103 7.72 -3.65 -7.95
N LEU A 104 7.80 -4.87 -7.39
CA LEU A 104 8.97 -5.28 -6.63
C LEU A 104 9.76 -6.38 -7.35
N GLN A 105 11.08 -6.22 -7.37
CA GLN A 105 12.00 -7.23 -7.88
C GLN A 105 11.99 -8.45 -6.94
N MET A 106 11.75 -9.64 -7.50
CA MET A 106 11.83 -10.89 -6.75
C MET A 106 13.28 -11.19 -6.38
N ARG A 107 13.55 -11.45 -5.10
CA ARG A 107 14.89 -11.69 -4.56
C ARG A 107 15.15 -13.16 -4.25
N GLY A 108 14.10 -13.97 -4.22
CA GLY A 108 14.22 -15.40 -3.94
C GLY A 108 12.92 -16.14 -4.16
N THR A 109 12.98 -17.44 -3.91
CA THR A 109 11.87 -18.38 -4.09
C THR A 109 11.69 -19.23 -2.84
N LEU A 110 10.44 -19.40 -2.43
CA LEU A 110 10.02 -20.36 -1.39
C LEU A 110 9.24 -21.49 -2.08
N VAL A 111 9.72 -22.72 -1.93
CA VAL A 111 9.02 -23.90 -2.44
C VAL A 111 8.07 -24.42 -1.36
N LEU A 112 6.78 -24.48 -1.67
CA LEU A 112 5.72 -24.85 -0.74
C LEU A 112 5.37 -26.34 -0.85
N ASP A 113 4.95 -26.94 0.26
CA ASP A 113 4.25 -28.23 0.20
C ASP A 113 2.76 -28.04 -0.18
N ASP A 114 2.07 -29.14 -0.45
CA ASP A 114 0.66 -29.11 -0.91
C ASP A 114 -0.28 -28.51 0.15
N GLY A 115 0.02 -28.71 1.44
CA GLY A 115 -0.75 -28.11 2.54
C GLY A 115 -0.62 -26.62 2.58
N ALA A 116 0.60 -26.09 2.42
CA ALA A 116 0.86 -24.64 2.34
C ALA A 116 0.28 -24.02 1.08
N VAL A 117 0.38 -24.71 -0.08
CA VAL A 117 -0.27 -24.27 -1.31
C VAL A 117 -1.77 -24.08 -1.09
N LYS A 118 -2.45 -25.06 -0.50
CA LYS A 118 -3.87 -24.97 -0.17
C LYS A 118 -4.18 -23.85 0.82
N ALA A 119 -3.43 -23.78 1.91
CA ALA A 119 -3.61 -22.76 2.94
C ALA A 119 -3.48 -21.34 2.40
N VAL A 120 -2.52 -21.10 1.50
CA VAL A 120 -2.27 -19.79 0.88
C VAL A 120 -3.32 -19.49 -0.19
N SER A 121 -3.56 -20.41 -1.13
CA SER A 121 -4.36 -20.14 -2.33
C SER A 121 -5.87 -20.22 -2.09
N GLN A 122 -6.32 -21.16 -1.25
CA GLN A 122 -7.75 -21.41 -1.00
C GLN A 122 -8.22 -20.79 0.32
N ASP A 123 -7.45 -20.99 1.41
CA ASP A 123 -7.87 -20.53 2.74
C ASP A 123 -7.40 -19.10 3.06
N HIS A 124 -6.64 -18.47 2.15
CA HIS A 124 -6.08 -17.11 2.31
C HIS A 124 -5.33 -16.89 3.65
N LYS A 125 -4.62 -17.92 4.11
CA LYS A 125 -3.84 -17.89 5.34
C LYS A 125 -2.42 -17.37 5.10
N SER A 126 -1.74 -17.00 6.18
CA SER A 126 -0.31 -16.68 6.19
C SER A 126 0.53 -17.93 5.88
N LEU A 127 1.70 -17.74 5.27
CA LEU A 127 2.65 -18.82 5.01
C LEU A 127 3.51 -19.06 6.23
N LEU A 128 3.37 -20.22 6.85
CA LEU A 128 4.16 -20.66 8.01
C LEU A 128 5.43 -21.39 7.57
N PRO A 129 6.50 -21.39 8.41
CA PRO A 129 7.75 -22.11 8.12
C PRO A 129 7.56 -23.61 7.87
N VAL A 130 6.63 -24.24 8.58
CA VAL A 130 6.35 -25.69 8.48
C VAL A 130 5.93 -26.10 7.06
N GLY A 131 5.26 -25.20 6.31
CA GLY A 131 4.79 -25.47 4.95
C GLY A 131 5.81 -25.20 3.86
N VAL A 132 7.03 -24.78 4.19
CA VAL A 132 8.09 -24.49 3.21
C VAL A 132 9.11 -25.62 3.17
N LYS A 133 9.38 -26.13 1.96
CA LYS A 133 10.31 -27.27 1.72
C LYS A 133 11.70 -26.81 1.30
N ALA A 134 11.80 -25.66 0.60
CA ALA A 134 13.09 -25.14 0.16
C ALA A 134 13.06 -23.60 0.09
N VAL A 135 14.21 -23.00 0.33
CA VAL A 135 14.49 -21.58 0.22
C VAL A 135 15.61 -21.39 -0.81
N GLN A 136 15.37 -20.55 -1.82
CA GLN A 136 16.34 -20.28 -2.88
C GLN A 136 16.55 -18.78 -3.02
N GLY A 137 17.76 -18.37 -3.44
CA GLY A 137 18.13 -16.98 -3.62
C GLY A 137 18.64 -16.31 -2.35
N SER A 138 18.82 -15.01 -2.41
CA SER A 138 19.33 -14.20 -1.29
C SER A 138 18.39 -13.01 -1.10
N PHE A 139 17.72 -12.97 0.04
CA PHE A 139 16.79 -11.92 0.40
C PHE A 139 16.91 -11.55 1.87
N ARG A 140 16.54 -10.33 2.15
CA ARG A 140 16.43 -9.76 3.51
C ARG A 140 14.98 -9.66 3.92
N ARG A 141 14.74 -9.46 5.21
CA ARG A 141 13.43 -9.10 5.74
C ARG A 141 12.82 -7.92 4.96
N GLY A 142 11.54 -8.03 4.62
CA GLY A 142 10.80 -6.99 3.87
C GLY A 142 11.04 -7.01 2.36
N GLU A 143 11.85 -7.94 1.83
CA GLU A 143 12.01 -8.12 0.39
C GLU A 143 11.00 -9.11 -0.18
N MET A 144 10.76 -8.99 -1.50
CA MET A 144 9.80 -9.83 -2.22
C MET A 144 10.38 -11.17 -2.62
N VAL A 145 9.60 -12.21 -2.39
CA VAL A 145 9.88 -13.57 -2.86
C VAL A 145 8.70 -14.13 -3.64
N VAL A 146 9.01 -15.09 -4.52
CA VAL A 146 8.01 -15.92 -5.19
C VAL A 146 7.77 -17.17 -4.36
N CYS A 147 6.51 -17.55 -4.19
CA CYS A 147 6.10 -18.81 -3.61
C CYS A 147 5.66 -19.74 -4.76
N VAL A 148 6.32 -20.88 -4.87
CA VAL A 148 6.03 -21.89 -5.91
C VAL A 148 5.61 -23.21 -5.28
N ASP A 149 4.80 -23.99 -6.00
CA ASP A 149 4.55 -25.38 -5.64
C ASP A 149 5.77 -26.27 -5.95
N GLN A 150 5.70 -27.55 -5.60
CA GLN A 150 6.78 -28.52 -5.83
C GLN A 150 7.06 -28.77 -7.32
N GLY A 151 6.11 -28.44 -8.21
CA GLY A 151 6.26 -28.47 -9.66
C GLY A 151 6.90 -27.21 -10.27
N GLY A 152 7.18 -26.19 -9.43
CA GLY A 152 7.75 -24.92 -9.87
C GLY A 152 6.72 -23.92 -10.39
N ARG A 153 5.41 -24.20 -10.29
CA ARG A 153 4.35 -23.28 -10.66
C ARG A 153 4.21 -22.19 -9.60
N GLU A 154 4.17 -20.95 -10.03
CA GLU A 154 3.95 -19.81 -9.16
C GLU A 154 2.54 -19.83 -8.54
N VAL A 155 2.47 -19.70 -7.20
CA VAL A 155 1.25 -19.71 -6.41
C VAL A 155 0.95 -18.32 -5.88
N ALA A 156 1.99 -17.65 -5.38
CA ALA A 156 1.86 -16.35 -4.77
C ALA A 156 3.19 -15.59 -4.77
N ARG A 157 3.11 -14.29 -4.45
CA ARG A 157 4.26 -13.41 -4.16
C ARG A 157 4.06 -12.75 -2.82
N GLY A 158 5.13 -12.50 -2.06
CA GLY A 158 4.98 -11.88 -0.76
C GLY A 158 6.24 -11.26 -0.17
N LEU A 159 6.04 -10.34 0.78
CA LEU A 159 7.12 -9.77 1.58
C LEU A 159 7.44 -10.70 2.75
N VAL A 160 8.70 -11.11 2.85
CA VAL A 160 9.14 -12.02 3.91
C VAL A 160 9.40 -11.31 5.24
N ASN A 161 9.11 -12.01 6.34
CA ASN A 161 9.41 -11.54 7.70
C ASN A 161 10.84 -11.89 8.13
N TYR A 162 11.48 -12.86 7.49
CA TYR A 162 12.81 -13.36 7.82
C TYR A 162 13.73 -13.32 6.60
N SER A 163 15.05 -13.18 6.80
CA SER A 163 16.04 -13.28 5.73
C SER A 163 16.14 -14.71 5.20
N ALA A 164 16.80 -14.91 4.04
CA ALA A 164 16.99 -16.23 3.46
C ALA A 164 17.73 -17.20 4.41
N LEU A 165 18.75 -16.72 5.13
CA LEU A 165 19.51 -17.53 6.09
C LEU A 165 18.67 -17.93 7.30
N GLU A 166 17.81 -17.03 7.80
CA GLU A 166 16.91 -17.31 8.91
C GLU A 166 15.78 -18.24 8.46
N ALA A 167 15.20 -18.00 7.29
CA ALA A 167 14.19 -18.87 6.70
C ALA A 167 14.70 -20.30 6.52
N GLN A 168 15.96 -20.50 6.12
CA GLN A 168 16.59 -21.82 6.03
C GLN A 168 16.71 -22.52 7.38
N LYS A 169 16.98 -21.77 8.47
CA LYS A 169 17.09 -22.35 9.82
C LYS A 169 15.75 -22.82 10.38
N ILE A 170 14.67 -22.11 10.04
CA ILE A 170 13.32 -22.43 10.55
C ILE A 170 12.48 -23.25 9.56
N LEU A 171 13.05 -23.62 8.43
CA LEU A 171 12.42 -24.42 7.39
C LEU A 171 11.80 -25.70 7.94
N GLY A 172 10.53 -25.95 7.65
CA GLY A 172 9.82 -27.14 8.11
C GLY A 172 9.53 -27.20 9.61
N GLN A 173 9.90 -26.17 10.36
CA GLN A 173 9.71 -26.12 11.80
C GLN A 173 8.36 -25.53 12.18
N PRO A 174 7.78 -25.94 13.33
CA PRO A 174 6.60 -25.31 13.88
C PRO A 174 6.94 -23.89 14.38
N THR A 175 5.93 -23.02 14.43
CA THR A 175 6.10 -21.60 14.77
C THR A 175 6.72 -21.38 16.16
N ASP A 176 6.40 -22.19 17.14
CA ASP A 176 6.92 -22.13 18.52
C ASP A 176 8.42 -22.46 18.63
N ALA A 177 9.01 -23.11 17.62
CA ALA A 177 10.44 -23.37 17.56
C ALA A 177 11.27 -22.15 17.07
N ILE A 178 10.66 -21.12 16.51
CA ILE A 178 11.36 -19.97 15.88
C ILE A 178 12.29 -19.28 16.88
N GLU A 179 11.80 -18.99 18.09
CA GLU A 179 12.57 -18.26 19.10
C GLU A 179 13.80 -19.07 19.54
N ALA A 180 13.66 -20.37 19.73
CA ALA A 180 14.76 -21.24 20.09
C ALA A 180 15.83 -21.33 18.99
N LEU A 181 15.44 -21.25 17.71
CA LEU A 181 16.34 -21.39 16.57
C LEU A 181 17.02 -20.09 16.16
N LEU A 182 16.32 -18.94 16.32
CA LEU A 182 16.82 -17.64 15.88
C LEU A 182 17.23 -16.70 17.01
N GLY A 183 16.79 -16.97 18.25
CA GLY A 183 16.98 -16.09 19.40
C GLY A 183 15.98 -14.93 19.49
N TYR A 184 15.03 -14.86 18.56
CA TYR A 184 13.96 -13.85 18.52
C TYR A 184 12.80 -14.31 17.63
N VAL A 185 11.65 -13.64 17.76
CA VAL A 185 10.48 -13.84 16.89
C VAL A 185 10.04 -12.47 16.33
N ASP A 186 9.97 -12.35 14.99
CA ASP A 186 9.44 -11.18 14.33
C ASP A 186 7.97 -11.34 13.94
N GLY A 187 7.51 -12.57 13.86
CA GLY A 187 6.15 -12.99 13.57
C GLY A 187 6.10 -14.52 13.48
N PRO A 188 4.91 -15.10 13.65
CA PRO A 188 4.76 -16.57 13.59
C PRO A 188 4.90 -17.12 12.17
N GLU A 189 4.84 -16.28 11.15
CA GLU A 189 4.83 -16.67 9.75
C GLU A 189 6.06 -16.18 8.98
N LEU A 190 6.43 -16.90 7.92
CA LEU A 190 7.41 -16.44 6.92
C LEU A 190 6.86 -15.29 6.06
N VAL A 191 5.59 -15.35 5.68
CA VAL A 191 4.91 -14.30 4.95
C VAL A 191 3.50 -14.13 5.51
N HIS A 192 3.20 -12.93 6.01
CA HIS A 192 1.86 -12.59 6.49
C HIS A 192 0.86 -12.50 5.34
N ARG A 193 -0.36 -13.00 5.53
CA ARG A 193 -1.44 -12.99 4.51
C ARG A 193 -1.74 -11.62 3.90
N ASP A 194 -1.59 -10.53 4.67
CA ASP A 194 -1.80 -9.17 4.18
C ASP A 194 -0.63 -8.67 3.30
N ASN A 195 0.52 -9.35 3.35
CA ASN A 195 1.70 -9.12 2.53
C ASN A 195 1.85 -10.14 1.39
N LEU A 196 0.82 -10.97 1.13
CA LEU A 196 0.83 -12.07 0.19
C LEU A 196 -0.21 -11.80 -0.90
N VAL A 197 0.21 -11.97 -2.16
CA VAL A 197 -0.63 -11.78 -3.36
C VAL A 197 -0.65 -13.08 -4.14
N LEU A 198 -1.82 -13.58 -4.46
CA LEU A 198 -2.02 -14.74 -5.34
C LEU A 198 -1.74 -14.36 -6.79
N VAL A 199 -1.23 -15.29 -7.56
CA VAL A 199 -0.95 -15.15 -9.00
C VAL A 199 -1.93 -15.96 -9.81
#